data_9c13476738c5c238bd68d4bab9b76fbd
#
_entry.id   9c13476738c5c238bd68d4bab9b76fbd
#
_cell.length_a   1.000
_cell.length_b   1.000
_cell.length_c   1.000
_cell.angle_alpha   90.00
_cell.angle_beta   90.00
_cell.angle_gamma   90.00
#
_symmetry.space_group_name_H-M   'P 1'
#
loop_
_entity.id
_entity.type
_entity.pdbx_description
1 polymer ?
#
loop_
_entity_poly.entity_id
_entity_poly.type
_entity_poly.pdbx_seq_one_letter_code
_entity_poly.pdbx_strand_id
1 'polypeptide(L)'
;MDKTLEIKKEEKKLNTIFKDIPEDKKSLCEGLIKNAAFMYVTLEELQEEINENGAMIKYQSGNGFDTIRDNPAQKAYTTMISRYTGIIEQLNKMLPSDKIMQNNDELLDFLKSN
;
A
#
# COMPACT_ATOMS: atom_id res chain seq x y z
N MET A 1 9.94 -12.65 8.78
CA MET A 1 8.60 -12.94 8.24
C MET A 1 8.67 -13.04 6.73
N ASP A 2 8.04 -14.04 6.16
CA ASP A 2 8.09 -14.24 4.72
C ASP A 2 7.18 -13.22 4.01
N LYS A 3 7.80 -12.33 3.26
CA LYS A 3 7.08 -11.29 2.53
C LYS A 3 6.08 -11.89 1.52
N THR A 4 6.46 -12.98 0.85
CA THR A 4 5.60 -13.63 -0.13
C THR A 4 4.31 -14.12 0.52
N LEU A 5 4.41 -14.70 1.72
CA LEU A 5 3.24 -15.17 2.46
C LEU A 5 2.33 -13.99 2.86
N GLU A 6 2.92 -12.90 3.32
CA GLU A 6 2.15 -11.72 3.71
C GLU A 6 1.44 -11.10 2.49
N ILE A 7 2.10 -11.07 1.34
CA ILE A 7 1.48 -10.59 0.10
C ILE A 7 0.29 -11.45 -0.28
N LYS A 8 0.42 -12.77 -0.18
CA LYS A 8 -0.69 -13.69 -0.50
C LYS A 8 -1.88 -13.50 0.44
N LYS A 9 -1.62 -13.26 1.72
CA LYS A 9 -2.68 -12.97 2.68
C LYS A 9 -3.43 -11.70 2.30
N GLU A 10 -2.71 -10.67 1.90
CA GLU A 10 -3.31 -9.41 1.50
C GLU A 10 -4.09 -9.56 0.19
N GLU A 11 -3.57 -10.33 -0.77
CA GLU A 11 -4.29 -10.65 -2.00
C GLU A 11 -5.64 -11.30 -1.70
N LYS A 12 -5.64 -12.26 -0.79
CA LYS A 12 -6.86 -12.97 -0.40
C LYS A 12 -7.87 -12.02 0.22
N LYS A 13 -7.40 -11.13 1.08
CA LYS A 13 -8.25 -10.12 1.71
C LYS A 13 -8.88 -9.20 0.67
N LEU A 14 -8.07 -8.71 -0.27
CA LEU A 14 -8.55 -7.82 -1.33
C LEU A 14 -9.52 -8.54 -2.27
N ASN A 15 -9.25 -9.81 -2.60
CA ASN A 15 -10.16 -10.60 -3.42
C ASN A 15 -11.53 -10.75 -2.75
N THR A 16 -11.56 -10.87 -1.45
CA THR A 16 -12.82 -10.94 -0.70
C THR A 16 -13.56 -9.60 -0.74
N ILE A 17 -12.85 -8.50 -0.52
CA ILE A 17 -13.43 -7.15 -0.52
C ILE A 17 -14.02 -6.81 -1.90
N PHE A 18 -13.33 -7.18 -2.96
CA PHE A 18 -13.71 -6.81 -4.32
C PHE A 18 -14.32 -7.99 -5.11
N LYS A 19 -14.88 -8.97 -4.41
CA LYS A 19 -15.44 -10.17 -5.05
C LYS A 19 -16.60 -9.88 -6.00
N ASP A 20 -17.29 -8.79 -5.82
CA ASP A 20 -18.46 -8.45 -6.64
C ASP A 20 -18.12 -7.72 -7.93
N ILE A 21 -16.83 -7.53 -8.24
CA ILE A 21 -16.43 -6.97 -9.52
C ILE A 21 -16.87 -7.91 -10.65
N PRO A 22 -17.51 -7.37 -11.71
CA PRO A 22 -18.01 -8.21 -12.80
C PRO A 22 -16.93 -9.04 -13.50
N GLU A 23 -17.35 -10.19 -14.02
CA GLU A 23 -16.45 -11.17 -14.62
C GLU A 23 -15.64 -10.58 -15.79
N ASP A 24 -16.23 -9.70 -16.57
CA ASP A 24 -15.56 -9.08 -17.72
C ASP A 24 -14.39 -8.19 -17.31
N LYS A 25 -14.33 -7.79 -16.04
CA LYS A 25 -13.24 -6.96 -15.48
C LYS A 25 -12.27 -7.73 -14.60
N LYS A 26 -12.50 -9.05 -14.43
CA LYS A 26 -11.71 -9.86 -13.49
C LYS A 26 -10.22 -9.89 -13.81
N SER A 27 -9.86 -9.97 -15.07
CA SER A 27 -8.46 -10.04 -15.47
C SER A 27 -7.70 -8.78 -15.05
N LEU A 28 -8.28 -7.61 -15.31
CA LEU A 28 -7.69 -6.33 -14.89
C LEU A 28 -7.66 -6.22 -13.36
N CYS A 29 -8.75 -6.63 -12.73
CA CYS A 29 -8.89 -6.63 -11.28
C CYS A 29 -7.79 -7.45 -10.61
N GLU A 30 -7.50 -8.65 -11.13
CA GLU A 30 -6.45 -9.51 -10.58
C GLU A 30 -5.09 -8.84 -10.59
N GLY A 31 -4.74 -8.17 -11.69
CA GLY A 31 -3.48 -7.45 -11.79
C GLY A 31 -3.38 -6.32 -10.80
N LEU A 32 -4.45 -5.55 -10.66
CA LEU A 32 -4.51 -4.44 -9.70
C LEU A 32 -4.41 -4.95 -8.25
N ILE A 33 -5.08 -6.05 -7.95
CA ILE A 33 -5.04 -6.65 -6.60
C ILE A 33 -3.64 -7.13 -6.26
N LYS A 34 -2.96 -7.78 -7.19
CA LYS A 34 -1.58 -8.23 -6.97
C LYS A 34 -0.66 -7.06 -6.66
N ASN A 35 -0.78 -5.99 -7.43
CA ASN A 35 0.02 -4.79 -7.19
C ASN A 35 -0.32 -4.14 -5.86
N ALA A 36 -1.60 -4.03 -5.54
CA ALA A 36 -2.04 -3.45 -4.28
C ALA A 36 -1.53 -4.26 -3.08
N ALA A 37 -1.58 -5.59 -3.16
CA ALA A 37 -1.10 -6.45 -2.08
C ALA A 37 0.40 -6.28 -1.85
N PHE A 38 1.18 -6.25 -2.94
CA PHE A 38 2.62 -6.01 -2.86
C PHE A 38 2.92 -4.66 -2.23
N MET A 39 2.21 -3.63 -2.68
CA MET A 39 2.40 -2.27 -2.16
C MET A 39 2.06 -2.17 -0.69
N TYR A 40 0.96 -2.81 -0.27
CA TYR A 40 0.54 -2.78 1.12
C TYR A 40 1.62 -3.34 2.04
N VAL A 41 2.17 -4.51 1.71
CA VAL A 41 3.20 -5.13 2.53
C VAL A 41 4.48 -4.30 2.52
N THR A 42 4.83 -3.74 1.36
CA THR A 42 6.00 -2.86 1.26
C THR A 42 5.81 -1.58 2.09
N LEU A 43 4.59 -1.03 2.10
CA LEU A 43 4.28 0.14 2.94
C LEU A 43 4.48 -0.19 4.43
N GLU A 44 4.10 -1.38 4.86
CA GLU A 44 4.33 -1.81 6.24
C GLU A 44 5.82 -1.87 6.57
N GLU A 45 6.62 -2.41 5.65
CA GLU A 45 8.08 -2.46 5.83
C GLU A 45 8.67 -1.07 5.92
N LEU A 46 8.21 -0.15 5.07
CA LEU A 46 8.69 1.22 5.09
C LEU A 46 8.31 1.94 6.38
N GLN A 47 7.10 1.69 6.89
CA GLN A 47 6.67 2.24 8.17
C GLN A 47 7.55 1.76 9.32
N GLU A 48 7.89 0.46 9.32
CA GLU A 48 8.78 -0.09 10.35
C GLU A 48 10.15 0.56 10.30
N GLU A 49 10.69 0.75 9.10
CA GLU A 49 11.98 1.40 8.92
C GLU A 49 11.95 2.83 9.45
N ILE A 50 10.90 3.58 9.14
CA ILE A 50 10.75 4.96 9.60
C ILE A 50 10.55 5.01 11.12
N ASN A 51 9.78 4.08 11.67
CA ASN A 51 9.55 4.00 13.11
C ASN A 51 10.84 3.70 13.88
N GLU A 52 11.69 2.84 13.34
CA GLU A 52 12.94 2.46 13.99
C GLU A 52 14.02 3.52 13.86
N ASN A 53 14.16 4.11 12.68
CA ASN A 53 15.30 4.97 12.37
C ASN A 53 14.93 6.44 12.21
N GLY A 54 13.62 6.75 12.18
CA GLY A 54 13.14 8.11 12.06
C GLY A 54 13.07 8.61 10.63
N ALA A 55 12.44 9.76 10.45
CA ALA A 55 12.31 10.41 9.15
C ALA A 55 13.63 11.04 8.69
N MET A 56 14.54 11.28 9.62
CA MET A 56 15.86 11.85 9.36
C MET A 56 16.90 10.87 9.88
N ILE A 57 17.95 10.65 9.11
CA ILE A 57 19.03 9.74 9.51
C ILE A 57 20.37 10.43 9.44
N LYS A 58 21.31 9.94 10.26
CA LYS A 58 22.71 10.38 10.20
C LYS A 58 23.39 9.68 9.05
N TYR A 59 24.11 10.45 8.27
CA TYR A 59 24.91 9.93 7.17
C TYR A 59 26.35 10.38 7.37
N GLN A 60 27.28 9.42 7.39
CA GLN A 60 28.70 9.72 7.50
C GLN A 60 29.27 9.87 6.10
N SER A 61 29.73 11.07 5.77
CA SER A 61 30.34 11.33 4.48
C SER A 61 31.76 10.76 4.43
N GLY A 62 32.31 10.62 3.23
CA GLY A 62 33.65 10.04 3.03
C GLY A 62 34.77 10.85 3.67
N ASN A 63 34.54 12.10 4.07
CA ASN A 63 35.54 12.93 4.75
C ASN A 63 35.34 13.01 6.26
N GLY A 64 34.54 12.11 6.83
CA GLY A 64 34.44 11.95 8.28
C GLY A 64 33.43 12.85 8.98
N PHE A 65 32.71 13.67 8.25
CA PHE A 65 31.68 14.54 8.84
C PHE A 65 30.33 13.86 8.80
N ASP A 66 29.62 13.94 9.94
CA ASP A 66 28.23 13.47 10.00
C ASP A 66 27.30 14.53 9.43
N THR A 67 26.39 14.11 8.57
CA THR A 67 25.32 14.96 8.07
C THR A 67 23.97 14.31 8.38
N ILE A 68 22.94 15.14 8.51
CA ILE A 68 21.59 14.64 8.71
C ILE A 68 20.88 14.74 7.37
N ARG A 69 20.28 13.62 6.96
CA ARG A 69 19.56 13.53 5.69
C ARG A 69 18.20 12.90 5.89
N ASP A 70 17.32 13.14 4.94
CA ASP A 70 16.05 12.45 4.92
C ASP A 70 16.27 10.94 4.81
N ASN A 71 15.49 10.20 5.58
CA ASN A 71 15.46 8.74 5.44
C ASN A 71 14.83 8.41 4.08
N PRO A 72 15.53 7.68 3.19
CA PRO A 72 14.97 7.34 1.87
C PRO A 72 13.61 6.63 1.96
N ALA A 73 13.36 5.92 3.04
CA ALA A 73 12.10 5.23 3.25
C ALA A 73 10.92 6.21 3.34
N GLN A 74 11.17 7.44 3.81
CA GLN A 74 10.11 8.46 3.94
C GLN A 74 9.57 8.85 2.56
N LYS A 75 10.45 9.10 1.61
CA LYS A 75 10.05 9.45 0.24
C LYS A 75 9.38 8.28 -0.46
N ALA A 76 9.97 7.09 -0.30
CA ALA A 76 9.40 5.87 -0.88
C ALA A 76 7.99 5.63 -0.35
N TYR A 77 7.79 5.81 0.95
CA TYR A 77 6.47 5.66 1.57
C TYR A 77 5.47 6.65 0.99
N THR A 78 5.84 7.92 0.95
CA THR A 78 4.95 8.98 0.46
C THR A 78 4.52 8.74 -0.98
N THR A 79 5.44 8.32 -1.83
CA THR A 79 5.12 8.01 -3.24
C THR A 79 4.22 6.79 -3.34
N MET A 80 4.55 5.73 -2.60
CA MET A 80 3.83 4.47 -2.71
C MET A 80 2.43 4.55 -2.13
N ILE A 81 2.22 5.27 -1.02
CA ILE A 81 0.88 5.37 -0.43
C ILE A 81 -0.09 6.07 -1.39
N SER A 82 0.39 7.07 -2.12
CA SER A 82 -0.43 7.75 -3.12
C SER A 82 -0.85 6.80 -4.24
N ARG A 83 0.09 5.99 -4.73
CA ARG A 83 -0.19 5.02 -5.78
C ARG A 83 -1.11 3.90 -5.30
N TYR A 84 -0.89 3.43 -4.08
CA TYR A 84 -1.75 2.41 -3.46
C TYR A 84 -3.19 2.92 -3.36
N THR A 85 -3.37 4.12 -2.85
CA THR A 85 -4.69 4.73 -2.74
C THR A 85 -5.37 4.82 -4.11
N GLY A 86 -4.62 5.20 -5.15
CA GLY A 86 -5.14 5.27 -6.51
C GLY A 86 -5.63 3.92 -7.03
N ILE A 87 -4.89 2.84 -6.74
CA ILE A 87 -5.29 1.50 -7.16
C ILE A 87 -6.55 1.06 -6.42
N ILE A 88 -6.63 1.32 -5.12
CA ILE A 88 -7.82 0.97 -4.33
C ILE A 88 -9.04 1.73 -4.85
N GLU A 89 -8.89 3.00 -5.21
CA GLU A 89 -9.98 3.77 -5.81
C GLU A 89 -10.43 3.19 -7.14
N GLN A 90 -9.47 2.75 -7.98
CA GLN A 90 -9.80 2.11 -9.25
C GLN A 90 -10.59 0.83 -9.04
N LEU A 91 -10.16 0.00 -8.09
CA LEU A 91 -10.86 -1.24 -7.76
C LEU A 91 -12.27 -0.95 -7.26
N ASN A 92 -12.42 0.06 -6.41
CA ASN A 92 -13.73 0.43 -5.90
C ASN A 92 -14.67 0.86 -7.02
N LYS A 93 -14.16 1.59 -8.00
CA LYS A 93 -14.96 2.04 -9.16
C LYS A 93 -15.38 0.90 -10.09
N MET A 94 -14.72 -0.24 -10.01
CA MET A 94 -15.07 -1.43 -10.79
C MET A 94 -16.26 -2.19 -10.21
N LEU A 95 -16.59 -1.94 -8.94
CA LEU A 95 -17.73 -2.57 -8.30
C LEU A 95 -19.05 -2.08 -8.92
N PRO A 96 -20.09 -2.93 -8.88
CA PRO A 96 -21.44 -2.46 -9.27
C PRO A 96 -21.86 -1.27 -8.39
N SER A 97 -22.70 -0.39 -8.92
CA SER A 97 -23.11 0.84 -8.24
C SER A 97 -23.61 0.64 -6.82
N ASP A 98 -24.35 -0.47 -6.60
CA ASP A 98 -24.91 -0.77 -5.29
C ASP A 98 -23.87 -1.34 -4.31
N LYS A 99 -22.67 -1.66 -4.79
CA LYS A 99 -21.58 -2.20 -3.98
C LYS A 99 -20.45 -1.23 -3.77
N ILE A 100 -20.47 -0.09 -4.43
CA ILE A 100 -19.43 0.93 -4.26
C ILE A 100 -19.51 1.46 -2.83
N MET A 101 -18.33 1.62 -2.21
CA MET A 101 -18.24 2.22 -0.89
C MET A 101 -18.78 3.66 -0.96
N GLN A 102 -19.88 3.92 -0.23
CA GLN A 102 -20.65 5.14 -0.39
C GLN A 102 -20.03 6.35 0.29
N ASN A 103 -19.18 6.14 1.29
CA ASN A 103 -18.60 7.26 1.99
C ASN A 103 -17.10 7.09 2.15
N ASN A 104 -16.44 8.22 2.29
CA ASN A 104 -14.99 8.25 2.46
C ASN A 104 -14.54 7.57 3.76
N ASP A 105 -15.42 7.52 4.76
CA ASP A 105 -15.09 6.91 6.05
C ASP A 105 -14.85 5.42 5.91
N GLU A 106 -15.66 4.71 5.12
CA GLU A 106 -15.46 3.29 4.88
C GLU A 106 -14.13 3.02 4.18
N LEU A 107 -13.81 3.82 3.17
CA LEU A 107 -12.56 3.71 2.45
C LEU A 107 -11.37 4.02 3.36
N LEU A 108 -11.48 5.08 4.16
CA LEU A 108 -10.44 5.46 5.11
C LEU A 108 -10.23 4.38 6.16
N ASP A 109 -11.31 3.78 6.67
CA ASP A 109 -11.21 2.68 7.63
C ASP A 109 -10.48 1.49 7.01
N PHE A 110 -10.80 1.18 5.75
CA PHE A 110 -10.11 0.11 5.05
C PHE A 110 -8.61 0.40 4.92
N LEU A 111 -8.27 1.62 4.54
CA LEU A 111 -6.86 2.02 4.35
C LEU A 111 -6.09 2.05 5.67
N LYS A 112 -6.78 2.31 6.78
CA LYS A 112 -6.15 2.36 8.10
C LYS A 112 -6.15 1.03 8.83
N SER A 113 -7.04 0.10 8.45
CA SER A 113 -7.16 -1.19 9.12
C SER A 113 -6.05 -2.12 8.66
N ASN A 114 -5.15 -2.38 9.55
CA ASN A 114 -4.04 -3.29 9.29
C ASN A 114 -4.10 -4.48 10.22
#